data_59f0a25194c2d1f938fcf04375f20b27
#
_entry.id   59f0a25194c2d1f938fcf04375f20b27
#
_cell.length_a   1.000
_cell.length_b   1.000
_cell.length_c   1.000
_cell.angle_alpha   90.00
_cell.angle_beta   90.00
_cell.angle_gamma   90.00
#
_symmetry.space_group_name_H-M   'P 1'
#
loop_
_entity.id
_entity.type
_entity.pdbx_description
1 polymer ?
#
loop_
_entity_poly.entity_id
_entity_poly.type
_entity_poly.pdbx_seq_one_letter_code
_entity_poly.pdbx_strand_id
1 'polypeptide(L)'
;MQIYKFYQQVDSTQLYVLADTEIKSTEEFEFIWVDYTRDDVMNRIESWQQEIYDLTGLTLNEYHVKDVLNLEHPCAFDTLDDYDLLIFRKLVTPDDQIQVEDRLSEYYEHMSGLATTPISFILTPQVLVTVREKGNYVIESNISRLNAVATKALDEQNRPRKLSISPLDLALRLLNGMIDGYLDLRMPLTRRVEFWQKELLQGHGRFTKWHQLLQENMAFQQVENLCEEQIGALQELRDEIVDNYPHLKGKKKTEKQDIMLVRMDDLSGHIERIQKHTIRLRSAIQSAIDLHFSAIANQTNENMRILAIITAVFAPLTLLTGIYGMNFEFIPGLGSPTGFWMMLGVMLITTLLLIYYFYRRHMVGRGEKSVIDMLAQQNKDQHLNLLKFLDYEPIKHTVKDTIKGLGKLKK
;
A
#
# COMPACT_ATOMS: atom_id res chain seq x y z
N MET A 1 -8.71 5.11 -31.04
CA MET A 1 -9.71 4.04 -31.01
C MET A 1 -9.11 2.75 -31.54
N GLN A 2 -9.33 1.62 -30.88
CA GLN A 2 -8.93 0.28 -31.33
C GLN A 2 -10.12 -0.67 -31.16
N ILE A 3 -10.39 -1.52 -32.14
CA ILE A 3 -11.56 -2.41 -32.18
C ILE A 3 -11.07 -3.85 -32.30
N TYR A 4 -11.58 -4.71 -31.44
CA TYR A 4 -11.31 -6.14 -31.43
C TYR A 4 -12.61 -6.91 -31.55
N LYS A 5 -12.80 -7.63 -32.65
CA LYS A 5 -13.97 -8.46 -32.93
C LYS A 5 -13.68 -9.92 -32.59
N PHE A 6 -14.52 -10.54 -31.78
CA PHE A 6 -14.42 -11.94 -31.38
C PHE A 6 -15.44 -12.78 -32.08
N TYR A 7 -14.99 -13.81 -32.78
CA TYR A 7 -15.80 -14.70 -33.58
C TYR A 7 -15.74 -16.12 -33.08
N GLN A 8 -16.84 -16.85 -33.15
CA GLN A 8 -16.85 -18.27 -32.93
C GLN A 8 -16.49 -19.02 -34.23
N GLN A 9 -15.58 -19.98 -34.15
CA GLN A 9 -15.22 -20.81 -35.30
C GLN A 9 -16.38 -21.79 -35.58
N VAL A 10 -16.81 -21.89 -36.84
CA VAL A 10 -18.02 -22.62 -37.29
C VAL A 10 -18.04 -24.09 -36.83
N ASP A 11 -16.87 -24.76 -36.74
CA ASP A 11 -16.75 -26.19 -36.38
C ASP A 11 -16.17 -26.46 -35.01
N SER A 12 -15.97 -25.42 -34.20
CA SER A 12 -15.37 -25.58 -32.85
C SER A 12 -15.92 -24.56 -31.87
N THR A 13 -15.85 -24.87 -30.55
CA THR A 13 -16.14 -23.92 -29.49
C THR A 13 -15.00 -22.91 -29.25
N GLN A 14 -14.06 -22.79 -30.19
CA GLN A 14 -12.93 -21.91 -30.09
C GLN A 14 -13.26 -20.54 -30.65
N LEU A 15 -12.85 -19.48 -29.92
CA LEU A 15 -12.95 -18.10 -30.38
C LEU A 15 -11.66 -17.69 -31.06
N TYR A 16 -11.76 -16.84 -32.07
CA TYR A 16 -10.64 -16.12 -32.65
C TYR A 16 -10.92 -14.62 -32.62
N VAL A 17 -9.89 -13.80 -32.67
CA VAL A 17 -10.00 -12.35 -32.61
C VAL A 17 -9.41 -11.71 -33.85
N LEU A 18 -10.10 -10.68 -34.37
CA LEU A 18 -9.58 -9.81 -35.42
C LEU A 18 -9.48 -8.38 -34.89
N ALA A 19 -8.35 -7.73 -35.15
CA ALA A 19 -8.18 -6.30 -34.94
C ALA A 19 -8.69 -5.56 -36.18
N ASP A 20 -9.54 -4.56 -35.99
CA ASP A 20 -10.13 -3.76 -37.03
C ASP A 20 -10.10 -2.27 -36.70
N THR A 21 -10.28 -1.41 -37.70
CA THR A 21 -10.40 0.04 -37.57
C THR A 21 -11.82 0.52 -37.81
N GLU A 22 -12.67 -0.32 -38.39
CA GLU A 22 -14.06 0.01 -38.77
C GLU A 22 -15.00 -1.15 -38.45
N ILE A 23 -16.24 -0.85 -38.13
CA ILE A 23 -17.30 -1.83 -37.92
C ILE A 23 -18.23 -1.81 -39.12
N LYS A 24 -18.32 -2.96 -39.80
CA LYS A 24 -19.31 -3.15 -40.83
C LYS A 24 -20.57 -3.77 -40.26
N SER A 25 -21.70 -3.15 -40.45
CA SER A 25 -23.00 -3.49 -39.84
C SER A 25 -23.59 -4.86 -40.22
N THR A 26 -22.90 -5.65 -41.05
CA THR A 26 -23.36 -6.94 -41.58
C THR A 26 -22.57 -8.16 -41.11
N GLU A 27 -21.60 -7.99 -40.19
CA GLU A 27 -20.77 -9.09 -39.74
C GLU A 27 -21.36 -9.71 -38.43
N GLU A 28 -21.55 -11.04 -38.44
CA GLU A 28 -21.90 -11.80 -37.26
C GLU A 28 -20.65 -12.00 -36.36
N PHE A 29 -20.67 -11.49 -35.14
CA PHE A 29 -19.61 -11.67 -34.13
C PHE A 29 -20.23 -12.09 -32.81
N GLU A 30 -19.47 -12.74 -31.94
CA GLU A 30 -19.92 -13.09 -30.58
C GLU A 30 -19.94 -11.85 -29.69
N PHE A 31 -18.86 -11.05 -29.72
CA PHE A 31 -18.78 -9.78 -29.03
C PHE A 31 -17.64 -8.90 -29.57
N ILE A 32 -17.68 -7.61 -29.19
CA ILE A 32 -16.69 -6.62 -29.61
C ILE A 32 -16.08 -5.97 -28.34
N TRP A 33 -14.78 -5.68 -28.40
CA TRP A 33 -14.10 -4.80 -27.47
C TRP A 33 -13.60 -3.56 -28.20
N VAL A 34 -13.96 -2.38 -27.69
CA VAL A 34 -13.53 -1.08 -28.21
C VAL A 34 -12.77 -0.35 -27.12
N ASP A 35 -11.52 0.03 -27.42
CA ASP A 35 -10.66 0.76 -26.49
C ASP A 35 -10.45 2.20 -26.94
N TYR A 36 -10.73 3.13 -26.05
CA TYR A 36 -10.51 4.56 -26.24
C TYR A 36 -9.53 5.10 -25.22
N THR A 37 -8.72 6.07 -25.64
CA THR A 37 -8.01 6.91 -24.69
C THR A 37 -8.92 8.05 -24.23
N ARG A 38 -8.79 8.49 -23.00
CA ARG A 38 -9.60 9.60 -22.46
C ARG A 38 -9.42 10.89 -23.26
N ASP A 39 -8.19 11.18 -23.69
CA ASP A 39 -7.89 12.33 -24.54
C ASP A 39 -8.68 12.30 -25.87
N ASP A 40 -8.78 11.11 -26.48
CA ASP A 40 -9.57 10.93 -27.71
C ASP A 40 -11.05 11.23 -27.48
N VAL A 41 -11.59 10.85 -26.32
CA VAL A 41 -12.98 11.08 -25.96
C VAL A 41 -13.21 12.55 -25.65
N MET A 42 -12.37 13.17 -24.81
CA MET A 42 -12.50 14.58 -24.41
C MET A 42 -12.47 15.54 -25.62
N ASN A 43 -11.65 15.23 -26.62
CA ASN A 43 -11.52 16.07 -27.82
C ASN A 43 -12.71 15.96 -28.80
N ARG A 44 -13.58 14.93 -28.67
CA ARG A 44 -14.66 14.65 -29.63
C ARG A 44 -15.86 13.93 -29.00
N ILE A 45 -16.37 14.47 -27.91
CA ILE A 45 -17.44 13.85 -27.11
C ILE A 45 -18.66 13.46 -27.93
N GLU A 46 -19.19 14.39 -28.76
CA GLU A 46 -20.36 14.14 -29.60
C GLU A 46 -20.14 13.02 -30.62
N SER A 47 -18.98 13.03 -31.29
CA SER A 47 -18.61 11.97 -32.24
C SER A 47 -18.44 10.63 -31.53
N TRP A 48 -17.87 10.61 -30.32
CA TRP A 48 -17.72 9.42 -29.50
C TRP A 48 -19.08 8.83 -29.09
N GLN A 49 -20.02 9.67 -28.67
CA GLN A 49 -21.38 9.23 -28.33
C GLN A 49 -22.09 8.65 -29.56
N GLN A 50 -21.91 9.28 -30.72
CA GLN A 50 -22.47 8.76 -31.97
C GLN A 50 -21.82 7.41 -32.36
N GLU A 51 -20.50 7.26 -32.22
CA GLU A 51 -19.80 6.00 -32.48
C GLU A 51 -20.35 4.88 -31.57
N ILE A 52 -20.57 5.15 -30.27
CA ILE A 52 -21.17 4.19 -29.35
C ILE A 52 -22.60 3.85 -29.78
N TYR A 53 -23.41 4.86 -30.16
CA TYR A 53 -24.76 4.62 -30.65
C TYR A 53 -24.77 3.74 -31.90
N ASP A 54 -23.89 4.00 -32.84
CA ASP A 54 -23.78 3.22 -34.08
C ASP A 54 -23.34 1.76 -33.82
N LEU A 55 -22.54 1.55 -32.72
CA LEU A 55 -22.05 0.24 -32.30
C LEU A 55 -23.06 -0.60 -31.54
N THR A 56 -23.81 0.04 -30.66
CA THR A 56 -24.62 -0.64 -29.65
C THR A 56 -26.11 -0.32 -29.76
N GLY A 57 -26.48 0.74 -30.50
CA GLY A 57 -27.82 1.31 -30.51
C GLY A 57 -28.17 2.09 -29.23
N LEU A 58 -27.19 2.27 -28.30
CA LEU A 58 -27.42 2.87 -27.00
C LEU A 58 -27.09 4.36 -26.98
N THR A 59 -27.92 5.12 -26.27
CA THR A 59 -27.62 6.51 -25.94
C THR A 59 -27.09 6.57 -24.51
N LEU A 60 -25.85 7.00 -24.35
CA LEU A 60 -25.25 7.14 -23.03
C LEU A 60 -25.90 8.27 -22.24
N ASN A 61 -26.15 8.03 -20.95
CA ASN A 61 -26.63 9.05 -20.04
C ASN A 61 -25.58 10.17 -19.90
N GLU A 62 -26.01 11.43 -19.92
CA GLU A 62 -25.11 12.60 -19.81
C GLU A 62 -24.30 12.62 -18.50
N TYR A 63 -24.85 12.09 -17.40
CA TYR A 63 -24.12 11.95 -16.13
C TYR A 63 -23.00 10.93 -16.27
N HIS A 64 -23.27 9.76 -16.86
CA HIS A 64 -22.27 8.74 -17.10
C HIS A 64 -21.14 9.22 -18.05
N VAL A 65 -21.47 10.04 -19.03
CA VAL A 65 -20.45 10.69 -19.89
C VAL A 65 -19.52 11.57 -19.08
N LYS A 66 -20.07 12.36 -18.13
CA LYS A 66 -19.26 13.19 -17.22
C LYS A 66 -18.41 12.34 -16.29
N ASP A 67 -18.98 11.27 -15.77
CA ASP A 67 -18.28 10.36 -14.84
C ASP A 67 -17.11 9.63 -15.53
N VAL A 68 -17.33 9.17 -16.77
CA VAL A 68 -16.27 8.57 -17.60
C VAL A 68 -15.12 9.54 -17.85
N LEU A 69 -15.39 10.84 -17.95
CA LEU A 69 -14.38 11.87 -18.21
C LEU A 69 -13.71 12.40 -16.92
N ASN A 70 -14.30 12.16 -15.76
CA ASN A 70 -13.81 12.66 -14.48
C ASN A 70 -12.60 11.84 -13.99
N LEU A 71 -11.42 12.46 -13.92
CA LEU A 71 -10.19 11.84 -13.43
C LEU A 71 -10.20 11.52 -11.94
N GLU A 72 -11.03 12.22 -11.17
CA GLU A 72 -11.12 12.06 -9.71
C GLU A 72 -12.30 11.17 -9.29
N HIS A 73 -13.06 10.62 -10.27
CA HIS A 73 -14.21 9.78 -9.95
C HIS A 73 -13.77 8.56 -9.11
N PRO A 74 -14.43 8.26 -7.98
CA PRO A 74 -14.14 7.07 -7.19
C PRO A 74 -14.47 5.78 -7.96
N CYS A 75 -14.11 4.62 -7.42
CA CYS A 75 -14.63 3.37 -7.96
C CYS A 75 -16.14 3.31 -7.73
N ALA A 76 -16.89 3.00 -8.79
CA ALA A 76 -18.34 2.91 -8.75
C ALA A 76 -18.84 1.91 -9.78
N PHE A 77 -19.95 1.29 -9.50
CA PHE A 77 -20.73 0.52 -10.46
C PHE A 77 -22.14 1.09 -10.53
N ASP A 78 -22.65 1.29 -11.72
CA ASP A 78 -24.02 1.75 -11.97
C ASP A 78 -24.62 0.93 -13.10
N THR A 79 -25.87 0.51 -12.95
CA THR A 79 -26.60 -0.29 -13.92
C THR A 79 -27.82 0.45 -14.42
N LEU A 80 -28.01 0.43 -15.74
CA LEU A 80 -29.22 0.91 -16.42
C LEU A 80 -29.85 -0.25 -17.18
N ASP A 81 -31.08 -0.06 -17.64
CA ASP A 81 -31.81 -1.09 -18.37
C ASP A 81 -31.07 -1.60 -19.62
N ASP A 82 -30.22 -0.77 -20.23
CA ASP A 82 -29.57 -1.03 -21.50
C ASP A 82 -28.07 -1.32 -21.39
N TYR A 83 -27.37 -0.87 -20.36
CA TYR A 83 -25.95 -1.06 -20.15
C TYR A 83 -25.51 -0.86 -18.69
N ASP A 84 -24.37 -1.42 -18.34
CA ASP A 84 -23.71 -1.24 -17.08
C ASP A 84 -22.48 -0.35 -17.24
N LEU A 85 -22.23 0.52 -16.26
CA LEU A 85 -21.02 1.33 -16.15
C LEU A 85 -20.24 0.93 -14.92
N LEU A 86 -19.02 0.45 -15.10
CA LEU A 86 -18.05 0.22 -14.03
C LEU A 86 -16.90 1.21 -14.17
N ILE A 87 -16.66 2.04 -13.15
CA ILE A 87 -15.47 2.87 -13.03
C ILE A 87 -14.57 2.24 -11.99
N PHE A 88 -13.35 1.89 -12.39
CA PHE A 88 -12.40 1.20 -11.53
C PHE A 88 -11.07 1.96 -11.51
N ARG A 89 -10.62 2.37 -10.32
CA ARG A 89 -9.34 3.06 -10.17
C ARG A 89 -8.21 2.04 -10.02
N LYS A 90 -7.18 2.22 -10.80
CA LYS A 90 -5.95 1.43 -10.77
C LYS A 90 -4.83 2.22 -10.13
N LEU A 91 -3.98 1.60 -9.31
CA LEU A 91 -2.70 2.18 -8.91
C LEU A 91 -1.77 2.29 -10.11
N VAL A 92 -1.11 3.44 -10.24
CA VAL A 92 -0.05 3.63 -11.23
C VAL A 92 1.18 2.86 -10.78
N THR A 93 1.65 1.95 -11.63
CA THR A 93 2.84 1.14 -11.37
C THR A 93 4.02 1.67 -12.18
N PRO A 94 5.27 1.29 -11.88
CA PRO A 94 6.44 1.68 -12.68
C PRO A 94 6.40 1.24 -14.15
N ASP A 95 5.58 0.23 -14.47
CA ASP A 95 5.39 -0.25 -15.83
C ASP A 95 4.43 0.62 -16.65
N ASP A 96 3.62 1.45 -15.98
CA ASP A 96 2.73 2.39 -16.64
C ASP A 96 3.53 3.56 -17.20
N GLN A 97 3.29 3.88 -18.49
CA GLN A 97 3.87 5.03 -19.18
C GLN A 97 2.89 6.22 -19.19
N ILE A 98 2.14 6.39 -18.12
CA ILE A 98 1.15 7.45 -18.00
C ILE A 98 1.89 8.78 -17.81
N GLN A 99 1.68 9.71 -18.76
CA GLN A 99 2.13 11.08 -18.59
C GLN A 99 1.14 11.79 -17.66
N VAL A 100 1.57 11.95 -16.43
CA VAL A 100 0.82 12.74 -15.44
C VAL A 100 0.94 14.20 -15.87
N GLU A 101 -0.16 14.84 -16.26
CA GLU A 101 -0.17 16.28 -16.56
C GLU A 101 0.35 17.09 -15.35
N ASP A 102 1.00 18.25 -15.61
CA ASP A 102 1.60 19.10 -14.57
C ASP A 102 0.65 19.46 -13.42
N ARG A 103 -0.66 19.54 -13.66
CA ARG A 103 -1.67 19.80 -12.61
C ARG A 103 -1.88 18.63 -11.66
N LEU A 104 -1.64 17.42 -12.12
CA LEU A 104 -1.69 16.21 -11.31
C LEU A 104 -0.31 15.90 -10.70
N SER A 105 0.79 16.36 -11.31
CA SER A 105 2.13 16.15 -10.80
C SER A 105 2.32 16.78 -9.42
N GLU A 106 1.78 17.99 -9.19
CA GLU A 106 1.81 18.67 -7.90
C GLU A 106 1.01 17.90 -6.83
N TYR A 107 -0.13 17.34 -7.20
CA TYR A 107 -0.93 16.45 -6.35
C TYR A 107 -0.22 15.12 -6.07
N TYR A 108 0.45 14.54 -7.06
CA TYR A 108 1.16 13.26 -6.93
C TYR A 108 2.53 13.37 -6.27
N GLU A 109 3.24 14.48 -6.39
CA GLU A 109 4.48 14.77 -5.64
C GLU A 109 4.22 14.83 -4.13
N HIS A 110 3.05 15.33 -3.72
CA HIS A 110 2.63 15.35 -2.31
C HIS A 110 2.15 14.00 -1.78
N MET A 111 1.80 13.05 -2.65
CA MET A 111 1.18 11.77 -2.31
C MET A 111 2.18 10.59 -2.22
N SER A 112 3.44 10.83 -1.87
CA SER A 112 4.46 9.78 -1.65
C SER A 112 4.48 8.65 -2.71
N GLY A 113 4.11 8.95 -3.96
CA GLY A 113 4.24 8.06 -5.12
C GLY A 113 3.15 6.98 -5.27
N LEU A 114 2.00 7.11 -4.60
CA LEU A 114 0.84 6.23 -4.80
C LEU A 114 -0.25 6.96 -5.60
N ALA A 115 -0.03 7.10 -6.88
CA ALA A 115 -1.00 7.67 -7.81
C ALA A 115 -2.01 6.63 -8.30
N THR A 116 -3.24 7.07 -8.59
CA THR A 116 -4.28 6.21 -9.18
C THR A 116 -4.88 6.84 -10.43
N THR A 117 -5.30 6.00 -11.38
CA THR A 117 -6.02 6.45 -12.57
C THR A 117 -7.33 5.69 -12.71
N PRO A 118 -8.45 6.35 -13.05
CA PRO A 118 -9.71 5.67 -13.33
C PRO A 118 -9.70 5.06 -14.73
N ILE A 119 -10.34 3.91 -14.84
CA ILE A 119 -10.65 3.23 -16.09
C ILE A 119 -12.14 2.96 -16.07
N SER A 120 -12.83 3.37 -17.12
CA SER A 120 -14.27 3.16 -17.28
C SER A 120 -14.54 1.99 -18.21
N PHE A 121 -15.46 1.12 -17.80
CA PHE A 121 -15.94 -0.03 -18.57
C PHE A 121 -17.44 0.18 -18.80
N ILE A 122 -17.86 0.31 -20.05
CA ILE A 122 -19.26 0.28 -20.43
C ILE A 122 -19.52 -1.13 -20.97
N LEU A 123 -20.42 -1.82 -20.31
CA LEU A 123 -20.71 -3.23 -20.53
C LEU A 123 -22.11 -3.39 -21.09
N THR A 124 -22.20 -4.12 -22.22
CA THR A 124 -23.44 -4.64 -22.77
C THR A 124 -23.30 -6.15 -23.00
N PRO A 125 -24.35 -6.88 -23.32
CA PRO A 125 -24.25 -8.31 -23.62
C PRO A 125 -23.27 -8.66 -24.76
N GLN A 126 -23.03 -7.73 -25.68
CA GLN A 126 -22.22 -7.97 -26.89
C GLN A 126 -21.05 -7.01 -27.07
N VAL A 127 -20.98 -5.92 -26.29
CA VAL A 127 -19.94 -4.91 -26.46
C VAL A 127 -19.31 -4.56 -25.10
N LEU A 128 -17.99 -4.51 -25.09
CA LEU A 128 -17.21 -3.88 -24.04
C LEU A 128 -16.59 -2.60 -24.60
N VAL A 129 -16.83 -1.46 -23.97
CA VAL A 129 -16.11 -0.23 -24.25
C VAL A 129 -15.23 0.09 -23.05
N THR A 130 -13.94 0.36 -23.29
CA THR A 130 -13.01 0.84 -22.26
C THR A 130 -12.57 2.26 -22.59
N VAL A 131 -12.56 3.12 -21.54
CA VAL A 131 -11.99 4.47 -21.62
C VAL A 131 -10.93 4.61 -20.53
N ARG A 132 -9.68 4.89 -20.93
CA ARG A 132 -8.54 4.87 -20.03
C ARG A 132 -7.53 5.96 -20.34
N GLU A 133 -6.60 6.22 -19.43
CA GLU A 133 -5.43 7.03 -19.70
C GLU A 133 -4.47 6.34 -20.66
N LYS A 134 -3.82 7.13 -21.52
CA LYS A 134 -2.77 6.62 -22.40
C LYS A 134 -1.60 6.10 -21.55
N GLY A 135 -0.98 4.99 -21.97
CA GLY A 135 0.15 4.39 -21.24
C GLY A 135 -0.25 3.42 -20.13
N ASN A 136 -1.51 3.02 -20.03
CA ASN A 136 -1.95 1.98 -19.12
C ASN A 136 -1.40 0.61 -19.54
N TYR A 137 -0.40 0.13 -18.80
CA TYR A 137 0.33 -1.11 -19.11
C TYR A 137 -0.59 -2.34 -19.24
N VAL A 138 -1.57 -2.50 -18.36
CA VAL A 138 -2.44 -3.69 -18.35
C VAL A 138 -3.26 -3.76 -19.64
N ILE A 139 -3.87 -2.66 -20.04
CA ILE A 139 -4.67 -2.60 -21.28
C ILE A 139 -3.76 -2.75 -22.50
N GLU A 140 -2.66 -2.01 -22.57
CA GLU A 140 -1.73 -2.06 -23.71
C GLU A 140 -1.05 -3.42 -23.86
N SER A 141 -0.73 -4.09 -22.77
CA SER A 141 -0.21 -5.46 -22.75
C SER A 141 -1.25 -6.47 -23.27
N ASN A 142 -2.53 -6.32 -22.87
CA ASN A 142 -3.61 -7.17 -23.40
C ASN A 142 -3.87 -6.90 -24.89
N ILE A 143 -3.85 -5.65 -25.32
CA ILE A 143 -3.93 -5.24 -26.72
C ILE A 143 -2.80 -5.88 -27.53
N SER A 144 -1.56 -5.77 -27.07
CA SER A 144 -0.38 -6.35 -27.71
C SER A 144 -0.50 -7.87 -27.83
N ARG A 145 -1.02 -8.52 -26.77
CA ARG A 145 -1.29 -9.95 -26.77
C ARG A 145 -2.37 -10.35 -27.78
N LEU A 146 -3.47 -9.60 -27.85
CA LEU A 146 -4.55 -9.88 -28.81
C LEU A 146 -4.08 -9.67 -30.24
N ASN A 147 -3.31 -8.62 -30.52
CA ASN A 147 -2.69 -8.39 -31.81
C ASN A 147 -1.77 -9.54 -32.24
N ALA A 148 -0.95 -10.04 -31.30
CA ALA A 148 -0.09 -11.19 -31.56
C ALA A 148 -0.89 -12.48 -31.81
N VAL A 149 -2.05 -12.63 -31.16
CA VAL A 149 -2.98 -13.75 -31.40
C VAL A 149 -3.67 -13.60 -32.76
N ALA A 150 -4.20 -12.42 -33.08
CA ALA A 150 -4.83 -12.13 -34.36
C ALA A 150 -3.90 -12.38 -35.53
N THR A 151 -2.62 -12.01 -35.41
CA THR A 151 -1.59 -12.25 -36.42
C THR A 151 -1.24 -13.74 -36.56
N LYS A 152 -1.24 -14.51 -35.47
CA LYS A 152 -0.93 -15.94 -35.43
C LYS A 152 -2.12 -16.84 -35.75
N ALA A 153 -3.34 -16.34 -35.69
CA ALA A 153 -4.55 -17.09 -36.11
C ALA A 153 -4.54 -17.45 -37.57
N LEU A 154 -3.66 -16.81 -38.38
CA LEU A 154 -3.36 -17.19 -39.77
C LEU A 154 -2.46 -18.44 -39.87
N ASP A 155 -1.85 -18.89 -38.77
CA ASP A 155 -0.96 -20.05 -38.70
C ASP A 155 -1.64 -21.17 -37.87
N GLU A 156 -2.18 -22.19 -38.52
CA GLU A 156 -3.03 -23.27 -37.95
C GLU A 156 -2.36 -24.10 -36.83
N GLN A 157 -1.06 -23.97 -36.59
CA GLN A 157 -0.30 -24.83 -35.66
C GLN A 157 -0.10 -24.27 -34.25
N ASN A 158 -0.38 -23.01 -33.98
CA ASN A 158 -0.16 -22.39 -32.67
C ASN A 158 -1.45 -21.80 -32.11
N ARG A 159 -2.31 -22.67 -31.55
CA ARG A 159 -3.61 -22.28 -30.98
C ARG A 159 -3.43 -21.51 -29.67
N PRO A 160 -4.00 -20.30 -29.53
CA PRO A 160 -3.87 -19.51 -28.32
C PRO A 160 -4.68 -20.10 -27.17
N ARG A 161 -4.09 -20.00 -25.96
CA ARG A 161 -4.78 -20.33 -24.72
C ARG A 161 -6.00 -19.41 -24.54
N LYS A 162 -7.15 -20.02 -24.27
CA LYS A 162 -8.47 -19.46 -23.89
C LYS A 162 -8.62 -17.93 -24.04
N LEU A 163 -9.21 -17.49 -25.15
CA LEU A 163 -9.73 -16.13 -25.30
C LEU A 163 -10.90 -15.88 -24.34
N SER A 164 -11.24 -14.63 -24.13
CA SER A 164 -12.42 -14.25 -23.36
C SER A 164 -13.68 -14.65 -24.10
N ILE A 165 -14.69 -15.12 -23.35
CA ILE A 165 -15.92 -15.70 -23.91
C ILE A 165 -17.10 -14.73 -23.91
N SER A 166 -16.94 -13.55 -23.32
CA SER A 166 -17.94 -12.48 -23.24
C SER A 166 -17.28 -11.15 -22.90
N PRO A 167 -18.00 -10.02 -23.09
CA PRO A 167 -17.55 -8.69 -22.63
C PRO A 167 -17.17 -8.68 -21.16
N LEU A 168 -18.03 -9.22 -20.31
CA LEU A 168 -17.80 -9.30 -18.86
C LEU A 168 -16.58 -10.16 -18.50
N ASP A 169 -16.37 -11.32 -19.17
CA ASP A 169 -15.19 -12.15 -18.97
C ASP A 169 -13.90 -11.40 -19.32
N LEU A 170 -13.94 -10.58 -20.37
CA LEU A 170 -12.81 -9.73 -20.74
C LEU A 170 -12.57 -8.63 -19.71
N ALA A 171 -13.62 -7.94 -19.27
CA ALA A 171 -13.52 -6.92 -18.21
C ALA A 171 -12.92 -7.50 -16.94
N LEU A 172 -13.39 -8.64 -16.45
CA LEU A 172 -12.86 -9.32 -15.27
C LEU A 172 -11.38 -9.71 -15.41
N ARG A 173 -10.95 -10.10 -16.63
CA ARG A 173 -9.52 -10.38 -16.90
C ARG A 173 -8.66 -9.12 -16.88
N LEU A 174 -9.18 -8.00 -17.38
CA LEU A 174 -8.50 -6.71 -17.31
C LEU A 174 -8.38 -6.25 -15.85
N LEU A 175 -9.46 -6.34 -15.08
CA LEU A 175 -9.47 -6.04 -13.64
C LEU A 175 -8.46 -6.92 -12.88
N ASN A 176 -8.41 -8.23 -13.18
CA ASN A 176 -7.42 -9.11 -12.55
C ASN A 176 -5.99 -8.65 -12.82
N GLY A 177 -5.68 -8.29 -14.07
CA GLY A 177 -4.35 -7.76 -14.40
C GLY A 177 -4.01 -6.46 -13.67
N MET A 178 -5.01 -5.61 -13.36
CA MET A 178 -4.82 -4.38 -12.59
C MET A 178 -4.55 -4.67 -11.11
N ILE A 179 -5.27 -5.63 -10.54
CA ILE A 179 -5.17 -6.01 -9.13
C ILE A 179 -3.89 -6.81 -8.88
N ASP A 180 -3.46 -7.66 -9.83
CA ASP A 180 -2.20 -8.41 -9.71
C ASP A 180 -1.00 -7.47 -9.55
N GLY A 181 -1.01 -6.29 -10.21
CA GLY A 181 0.01 -5.27 -10.03
C GLY A 181 0.13 -4.74 -8.57
N TYR A 182 -0.92 -4.87 -7.76
CA TYR A 182 -0.88 -4.48 -6.35
C TYR A 182 -0.09 -5.47 -5.48
N LEU A 183 -0.02 -6.74 -5.87
CA LEU A 183 0.74 -7.74 -5.15
C LEU A 183 2.24 -7.40 -5.14
N ASP A 184 2.72 -6.76 -6.19
CA ASP A 184 4.12 -6.32 -6.31
C ASP A 184 4.43 -5.15 -5.36
N LEU A 185 3.42 -4.38 -4.95
CA LEU A 185 3.59 -3.28 -4.00
C LEU A 185 3.76 -3.74 -2.53
N ARG A 186 3.41 -4.98 -2.19
CA ARG A 186 3.48 -5.48 -0.80
C ARG A 186 4.88 -5.37 -0.20
N MET A 187 5.89 -5.79 -0.93
CA MET A 187 7.29 -5.74 -0.44
C MET A 187 7.83 -4.31 -0.33
N PRO A 188 7.67 -3.42 -1.33
CA PRO A 188 8.03 -2.02 -1.19
C PRO A 188 7.36 -1.34 0.00
N LEU A 189 6.05 -1.51 0.18
CA LEU A 189 5.32 -0.92 1.31
C LEU A 189 5.83 -1.45 2.66
N THR A 190 6.10 -2.74 2.77
CA THR A 190 6.69 -3.33 3.99
C THR A 190 8.05 -2.70 4.31
N ARG A 191 8.95 -2.57 3.31
CA ARG A 191 10.27 -1.95 3.50
C ARG A 191 10.17 -0.48 3.93
N ARG A 192 9.17 0.26 3.44
CA ARG A 192 8.92 1.65 3.86
C ARG A 192 8.56 1.70 5.35
N VAL A 193 7.71 0.80 5.83
CA VAL A 193 7.35 0.71 7.26
C VAL A 193 8.55 0.33 8.11
N GLU A 194 9.33 -0.68 7.71
CA GLU A 194 10.56 -1.08 8.40
C GLU A 194 11.57 0.08 8.50
N PHE A 195 11.70 0.89 7.44
CA PHE A 195 12.51 2.10 7.46
C PHE A 195 12.02 3.09 8.52
N TRP A 196 10.71 3.40 8.56
CA TRP A 196 10.16 4.33 9.53
C TRP A 196 10.24 3.82 10.97
N GLN A 197 10.00 2.54 11.19
CA GLN A 197 10.19 1.91 12.49
C GLN A 197 11.63 2.05 12.97
N LYS A 198 12.59 1.82 12.08
CA LYS A 198 14.01 1.98 12.39
C LYS A 198 14.36 3.43 12.72
N GLU A 199 13.90 4.39 11.93
CA GLU A 199 14.14 5.82 12.17
C GLU A 199 13.56 6.31 13.50
N LEU A 200 12.34 5.85 13.85
CA LEU A 200 11.68 6.21 15.11
C LEU A 200 12.34 5.58 16.34
N LEU A 201 12.80 4.32 16.25
CA LEU A 201 13.28 3.55 17.39
C LEU A 201 14.80 3.59 17.57
N GLN A 202 15.57 3.82 16.50
CA GLN A 202 17.05 3.85 16.59
C GLN A 202 17.64 5.27 16.63
N GLY A 203 16.84 6.30 16.40
CA GLY A 203 17.28 7.70 16.48
C GLY A 203 17.63 8.07 17.92
N HIS A 204 18.93 8.22 18.25
CA HIS A 204 19.42 8.70 19.56
C HIS A 204 19.19 10.21 19.74
N GLY A 205 18.43 10.86 18.86
CA GLY A 205 18.16 12.29 18.84
C GLY A 205 16.68 12.62 18.65
N ARG A 206 16.41 13.92 18.57
CA ARG A 206 15.07 14.43 18.30
C ARG A 206 14.62 14.02 16.90
N PHE A 207 13.56 13.20 16.78
CA PHE A 207 12.96 12.87 15.49
C PHE A 207 12.41 14.14 14.83
N THR A 208 12.81 14.43 13.59
CA THR A 208 12.44 15.67 12.89
C THR A 208 11.59 15.42 11.65
N LYS A 209 11.49 14.19 11.17
CA LYS A 209 10.84 13.83 9.90
C LYS A 209 9.32 13.59 10.03
N TRP A 210 8.66 14.31 10.97
CA TRP A 210 7.22 14.10 11.26
C TRP A 210 6.33 14.34 10.03
N HIS A 211 6.66 15.35 9.21
CA HIS A 211 5.89 15.65 8.00
C HIS A 211 5.91 14.48 7.01
N GLN A 212 7.09 13.91 6.75
CA GLN A 212 7.24 12.76 5.85
C GLN A 212 6.53 11.52 6.40
N LEU A 213 6.61 11.27 7.71
CA LEU A 213 5.90 10.16 8.36
C LEU A 213 4.39 10.32 8.27
N LEU A 214 3.87 11.54 8.39
CA LEU A 214 2.46 11.84 8.23
C LEU A 214 2.00 11.60 6.80
N GLN A 215 2.76 12.07 5.80
CA GLN A 215 2.49 11.80 4.39
C GLN A 215 2.44 10.29 4.11
N GLU A 216 3.36 9.53 4.70
CA GLU A 216 3.39 8.08 4.59
C GLU A 216 2.11 7.43 5.14
N ASN A 217 1.69 7.86 6.33
CA ASN A 217 0.46 7.35 6.95
C ASN A 217 -0.78 7.69 6.11
N MET A 218 -0.82 8.88 5.49
CA MET A 218 -1.88 9.28 4.57
C MET A 218 -1.89 8.40 3.31
N ALA A 219 -0.71 8.06 2.76
CA ALA A 219 -0.61 7.18 1.62
C ALA A 219 -1.16 5.78 1.91
N PHE A 220 -0.88 5.21 3.08
CA PHE A 220 -1.49 3.94 3.49
C PHE A 220 -3.01 4.04 3.63
N GLN A 221 -3.52 5.15 4.18
CA GLN A 221 -4.95 5.38 4.29
C GLN A 221 -5.64 5.46 2.93
N GLN A 222 -4.99 6.06 1.94
CA GLN A 222 -5.51 6.12 0.57
C GLN A 222 -5.58 4.76 -0.11
N VAL A 223 -4.58 3.90 0.10
CA VAL A 223 -4.64 2.50 -0.40
C VAL A 223 -5.78 1.75 0.28
N GLU A 224 -6.00 1.97 1.58
CA GLU A 224 -7.11 1.36 2.33
C GLU A 224 -8.46 1.79 1.77
N ASN A 225 -8.67 3.12 1.58
CA ASN A 225 -9.89 3.67 1.00
C ASN A 225 -10.11 3.17 -0.44
N LEU A 226 -9.06 3.16 -1.27
CA LEU A 226 -9.14 2.64 -2.62
C LEU A 226 -9.58 1.17 -2.65
N CYS A 227 -9.01 0.33 -1.78
CA CYS A 227 -9.43 -1.07 -1.68
C CYS A 227 -10.89 -1.21 -1.26
N GLU A 228 -11.37 -0.35 -0.36
CA GLU A 228 -12.77 -0.33 0.09
C GLU A 228 -13.72 0.04 -1.06
N GLU A 229 -13.42 1.11 -1.80
CA GLU A 229 -14.17 1.51 -3.00
C GLU A 229 -14.20 0.40 -4.06
N GLN A 230 -13.05 -0.25 -4.32
CA GLN A 230 -12.94 -1.34 -5.27
C GLN A 230 -13.80 -2.54 -4.86
N ILE A 231 -13.79 -2.91 -3.57
CA ILE A 231 -14.60 -4.01 -3.04
C ILE A 231 -16.09 -3.65 -3.19
N GLY A 232 -16.48 -2.41 -2.88
CA GLY A 232 -17.87 -1.94 -3.02
C GLY A 232 -18.36 -2.09 -4.47
N ALA A 233 -17.62 -1.52 -5.44
CA ALA A 233 -17.98 -1.59 -6.86
C ALA A 233 -18.02 -3.05 -7.39
N LEU A 234 -17.13 -3.92 -6.92
CA LEU A 234 -17.17 -5.34 -7.29
C LEU A 234 -18.33 -6.10 -6.64
N GLN A 235 -18.76 -5.73 -5.45
CA GLN A 235 -19.93 -6.33 -4.81
C GLN A 235 -21.21 -5.97 -5.56
N GLU A 236 -21.39 -4.69 -5.94
CA GLU A 236 -22.52 -4.25 -6.75
C GLU A 236 -22.55 -4.96 -8.11
N LEU A 237 -21.41 -5.03 -8.81
CA LEU A 237 -21.30 -5.82 -10.06
C LEU A 237 -21.62 -7.30 -9.85
N ARG A 238 -21.22 -7.88 -8.71
CA ARG A 238 -21.50 -9.28 -8.37
C ARG A 238 -22.99 -9.53 -8.19
N ASP A 239 -23.66 -8.64 -7.48
CA ASP A 239 -25.10 -8.73 -7.23
C ASP A 239 -25.86 -8.62 -8.55
N GLU A 240 -25.45 -7.72 -9.45
CA GLU A 240 -26.01 -7.61 -10.81
C GLU A 240 -25.83 -8.94 -11.60
N ILE A 241 -24.66 -9.55 -11.53
CA ILE A 241 -24.42 -10.85 -12.21
C ILE A 241 -25.33 -11.96 -11.64
N VAL A 242 -25.57 -11.96 -10.33
CA VAL A 242 -26.43 -12.96 -9.68
C VAL A 242 -27.88 -12.77 -10.10
N ASP A 243 -28.36 -11.54 -10.09
CA ASP A 243 -29.76 -11.20 -10.27
C ASP A 243 -30.20 -11.14 -11.73
N ASN A 244 -29.41 -10.47 -12.53
CA ASN A 244 -29.82 -10.01 -13.86
C ASN A 244 -29.02 -10.55 -15.03
N TYR A 245 -28.15 -11.54 -14.86
CA TYR A 245 -27.41 -12.14 -16.00
C TYR A 245 -28.20 -13.28 -16.67
N PRO A 246 -29.36 -12.98 -17.29
CA PRO A 246 -30.35 -13.95 -17.73
C PRO A 246 -30.16 -14.45 -19.15
N HIS A 247 -29.23 -13.87 -19.93
CA HIS A 247 -29.19 -14.08 -21.37
C HIS A 247 -28.63 -15.44 -21.81
N LEU A 248 -28.19 -16.25 -20.85
CA LEU A 248 -27.76 -17.63 -21.09
C LEU A 248 -28.89 -18.59 -20.70
N LYS A 249 -29.50 -19.27 -21.67
CA LYS A 249 -30.58 -20.27 -21.43
C LYS A 249 -29.99 -21.66 -21.14
N GLY A 250 -30.51 -22.36 -20.11
CA GLY A 250 -30.23 -23.77 -19.82
C GLY A 250 -28.95 -24.05 -19.02
N LYS A 251 -28.45 -25.30 -19.02
CA LYS A 251 -27.27 -25.76 -18.24
C LYS A 251 -25.98 -24.98 -18.55
N LYS A 252 -25.81 -24.47 -19.76
CA LYS A 252 -24.67 -23.64 -20.13
C LYS A 252 -24.67 -22.27 -19.44
N LYS A 253 -25.85 -21.78 -19.05
CA LYS A 253 -26.02 -20.53 -18.29
C LYS A 253 -25.33 -20.63 -16.92
N THR A 254 -25.67 -21.67 -16.17
CA THR A 254 -25.16 -21.88 -14.80
C THR A 254 -23.63 -22.02 -14.79
N GLU A 255 -23.07 -22.81 -15.72
CA GLU A 255 -21.61 -23.02 -15.79
C GLU A 255 -20.83 -21.73 -16.09
N LYS A 256 -21.30 -20.89 -17.04
CA LYS A 256 -20.63 -19.61 -17.36
C LYS A 256 -20.78 -18.61 -16.23
N GLN A 257 -21.95 -18.52 -15.60
CA GLN A 257 -22.19 -17.64 -14.45
C GLN A 257 -21.31 -18.05 -13.28
N ASP A 258 -21.23 -19.35 -12.95
CA ASP A 258 -20.41 -19.87 -11.87
C ASP A 258 -18.92 -19.51 -12.07
N ILE A 259 -18.41 -19.60 -13.30
CA ILE A 259 -17.03 -19.21 -13.61
C ILE A 259 -16.79 -17.71 -13.37
N MET A 260 -17.74 -16.84 -13.73
CA MET A 260 -17.64 -15.40 -13.49
C MET A 260 -17.66 -15.06 -12.00
N LEU A 261 -18.58 -15.67 -11.24
CA LEU A 261 -18.67 -15.48 -9.80
C LEU A 261 -17.38 -15.93 -9.09
N VAL A 262 -16.83 -17.11 -9.47
CA VAL A 262 -15.54 -17.57 -8.92
C VAL A 262 -14.41 -16.61 -9.20
N ARG A 263 -14.37 -15.99 -10.39
CA ARG A 263 -13.38 -14.96 -10.70
C ARG A 263 -13.56 -13.69 -9.88
N MET A 264 -14.79 -13.27 -9.67
CA MET A 264 -15.09 -12.11 -8.84
C MET A 264 -14.70 -12.35 -7.38
N ASP A 265 -15.01 -13.52 -6.84
CA ASP A 265 -14.59 -13.90 -5.49
C ASP A 265 -13.06 -13.93 -5.35
N ASP A 266 -12.34 -14.37 -6.38
CA ASP A 266 -10.86 -14.33 -6.42
C ASP A 266 -10.33 -12.89 -6.45
N LEU A 267 -10.91 -12.02 -7.30
CA LEU A 267 -10.56 -10.59 -7.37
C LEU A 267 -10.79 -9.88 -6.03
N SER A 268 -11.97 -10.04 -5.44
CA SER A 268 -12.32 -9.46 -4.15
C SER A 268 -11.38 -9.97 -3.06
N GLY A 269 -11.06 -11.27 -3.07
CA GLY A 269 -10.11 -11.88 -2.13
C GLY A 269 -8.68 -11.35 -2.29
N HIS A 270 -8.26 -10.94 -3.49
CA HIS A 270 -6.97 -10.29 -3.72
C HIS A 270 -6.96 -8.88 -3.11
N ILE A 271 -7.98 -8.07 -3.37
CA ILE A 271 -8.11 -6.70 -2.83
C ILE A 271 -8.19 -6.74 -1.30
N GLU A 272 -8.99 -7.63 -0.71
CA GLU A 272 -9.06 -7.79 0.75
C GLU A 272 -7.70 -8.14 1.38
N ARG A 273 -6.90 -8.97 0.72
CA ARG A 273 -5.55 -9.31 1.21
C ARG A 273 -4.64 -8.09 1.23
N ILE A 274 -4.74 -7.21 0.24
CA ILE A 274 -3.99 -5.96 0.17
C ILE A 274 -4.47 -5.01 1.25
N GLN A 275 -5.78 -4.80 1.39
CA GLN A 275 -6.39 -3.97 2.42
C GLN A 275 -5.95 -4.40 3.82
N LYS A 276 -6.09 -5.69 4.16
CA LYS A 276 -5.65 -6.25 5.45
C LYS A 276 -4.14 -6.10 5.68
N HIS A 277 -3.35 -6.16 4.61
CA HIS A 277 -1.90 -5.92 4.71
C HIS A 277 -1.61 -4.46 5.01
N THR A 278 -2.25 -3.53 4.30
CA THR A 278 -2.08 -2.07 4.48
C THR A 278 -2.50 -1.62 5.89
N ILE A 279 -3.63 -2.12 6.39
CA ILE A 279 -4.09 -1.87 7.77
C ILE A 279 -3.03 -2.31 8.79
N ARG A 280 -2.44 -3.50 8.60
CA ARG A 280 -1.37 -3.99 9.50
C ARG A 280 -0.12 -3.12 9.44
N LEU A 281 0.27 -2.66 8.25
CA LEU A 281 1.42 -1.78 8.08
C LEU A 281 1.20 -0.44 8.76
N ARG A 282 0.02 0.16 8.59
CA ARG A 282 -0.37 1.40 9.25
C ARG A 282 -0.38 1.26 10.78
N SER A 283 -0.94 0.16 11.29
CA SER A 283 -0.93 -0.15 12.72
C SER A 283 0.49 -0.34 13.26
N ALA A 284 1.40 -0.91 12.47
CA ALA A 284 2.80 -1.07 12.84
C ALA A 284 3.55 0.29 12.93
N ILE A 285 3.25 1.23 12.04
CA ILE A 285 3.76 2.62 12.15
C ILE A 285 3.21 3.28 13.42
N GLN A 286 1.90 3.19 13.67
CA GLN A 286 1.29 3.80 14.84
C GLN A 286 1.90 3.26 16.13
N SER A 287 2.09 1.94 16.21
CA SER A 287 2.75 1.31 17.36
C SER A 287 4.19 1.82 17.55
N ALA A 288 4.93 2.05 16.48
CA ALA A 288 6.28 2.60 16.54
C ALA A 288 6.28 4.07 17.02
N ILE A 289 5.28 4.87 16.62
CA ILE A 289 5.08 6.24 17.11
C ILE A 289 4.80 6.23 18.61
N ASP A 290 3.91 5.37 19.08
CA ASP A 290 3.54 5.26 20.48
C ASP A 290 4.73 4.83 21.35
N LEU A 291 5.53 3.88 20.87
CA LEU A 291 6.79 3.49 21.51
C LEU A 291 7.81 4.64 21.56
N HIS A 292 7.92 5.43 20.48
CA HIS A 292 8.79 6.60 20.45
C HIS A 292 8.39 7.64 21.52
N PHE A 293 7.10 7.97 21.61
CA PHE A 293 6.60 8.88 22.65
C PHE A 293 6.78 8.33 24.06
N SER A 294 6.55 7.03 24.25
CA SER A 294 6.80 6.37 25.54
C SER A 294 8.28 6.46 25.93
N ALA A 295 9.19 6.28 24.99
CA ALA A 295 10.62 6.42 25.23
C ALA A 295 11.02 7.85 25.62
N ILE A 296 10.47 8.87 24.93
CA ILE A 296 10.68 10.28 25.29
C ILE A 296 10.14 10.58 26.69
N ALA A 297 8.94 10.10 27.01
CA ALA A 297 8.35 10.28 28.33
C ALA A 297 9.24 9.65 29.43
N ASN A 298 9.74 8.44 29.22
CA ASN A 298 10.66 7.77 30.14
C ASN A 298 11.98 8.54 30.29
N GLN A 299 12.54 9.06 29.20
CA GLN A 299 13.76 9.89 29.27
C GLN A 299 13.51 11.19 30.02
N THR A 300 12.37 11.83 29.84
CA THR A 300 11.97 13.04 30.54
C THR A 300 11.82 12.76 32.03
N ASN A 301 11.16 11.66 32.40
CA ASN A 301 11.02 11.23 33.79
C ASN A 301 12.37 10.95 34.45
N GLU A 302 13.32 10.35 33.72
CA GLU A 302 14.67 10.11 34.20
C GLU A 302 15.43 11.43 34.42
N ASN A 303 15.33 12.39 33.52
CA ASN A 303 15.92 13.72 33.69
C ASN A 303 15.33 14.46 34.91
N MET A 304 14.00 14.37 35.09
CA MET A 304 13.31 14.92 36.24
C MET A 304 13.78 14.26 37.57
N ARG A 305 13.98 12.93 37.54
CA ARG A 305 14.51 12.17 38.69
C ARG A 305 15.92 12.62 39.07
N ILE A 306 16.79 12.79 38.06
CA ILE A 306 18.16 13.27 38.28
C ILE A 306 18.12 14.68 38.90
N LEU A 307 17.30 15.59 38.35
CA LEU A 307 17.15 16.94 38.88
C LEU A 307 16.63 16.93 40.33
N ALA A 308 15.64 16.09 40.64
CA ALA A 308 15.10 15.94 41.98
C ALA A 308 16.17 15.45 42.98
N ILE A 309 17.04 14.50 42.61
CA ILE A 309 18.15 14.00 43.41
C ILE A 309 19.15 15.13 43.67
N ILE A 310 19.55 15.87 42.66
CA ILE A 310 20.48 17.00 42.80
C ILE A 310 19.89 18.04 43.77
N THR A 311 18.64 18.42 43.57
CA THR A 311 17.96 19.40 44.46
C THR A 311 17.86 18.89 45.87
N ALA A 312 17.52 17.61 46.09
CA ALA A 312 17.39 17.01 47.42
C ALA A 312 18.74 16.93 48.16
N VAL A 313 19.86 16.84 47.42
CA VAL A 313 21.20 16.88 48.02
C VAL A 313 21.60 18.31 48.38
N PHE A 314 21.34 19.27 47.49
CA PHE A 314 21.78 20.67 47.72
C PHE A 314 20.89 21.47 48.66
N ALA A 315 19.58 21.20 48.74
CA ALA A 315 18.65 21.96 49.56
C ALA A 315 19.06 22.01 51.08
N PRO A 316 19.37 20.88 51.73
CA PRO A 316 19.81 20.93 53.13
C PRO A 316 21.17 21.62 53.31
N LEU A 317 22.07 21.49 52.32
CA LEU A 317 23.36 22.19 52.36
C LEU A 317 23.19 23.70 52.26
N THR A 318 22.32 24.15 51.35
CA THR A 318 21.98 25.56 51.18
C THR A 318 21.32 26.13 52.43
N LEU A 319 20.44 25.36 53.08
CA LEU A 319 19.83 25.76 54.36
C LEU A 319 20.89 25.94 55.43
N LEU A 320 21.80 24.97 55.60
CA LEU A 320 22.89 25.06 56.59
C LEU A 320 23.79 26.27 56.34
N THR A 321 24.24 26.46 55.10
CA THR A 321 25.07 27.64 54.75
C THR A 321 24.32 28.95 54.93
N GLY A 322 23.00 28.96 54.61
CA GLY A 322 22.14 30.13 54.84
C GLY A 322 22.02 30.52 56.30
N ILE A 323 21.80 29.54 57.20
CA ILE A 323 21.72 29.78 58.63
C ILE A 323 23.06 30.35 59.19
N TYR A 324 24.17 29.74 58.83
CA TYR A 324 25.50 30.20 59.23
C TYR A 324 25.98 31.49 58.58
N GLY A 325 25.34 31.88 57.45
CA GLY A 325 25.56 33.15 56.76
C GLY A 325 24.71 34.31 57.28
N MET A 326 23.85 34.10 58.27
CA MET A 326 23.03 35.16 58.90
C MET A 326 23.83 35.98 59.91
N ASN A 327 23.58 37.31 59.94
CA ASN A 327 24.25 38.23 60.87
C ASN A 327 23.54 38.32 62.25
N PHE A 328 23.37 37.17 62.92
CA PHE A 328 22.89 37.16 64.29
C PHE A 328 24.05 37.30 65.26
N GLU A 329 23.84 38.03 66.42
CA GLU A 329 24.82 38.29 67.44
C GLU A 329 25.33 37.01 68.08
N PHE A 330 24.51 35.95 68.15
CA PHE A 330 24.87 34.68 68.72
C PHE A 330 24.48 33.51 67.81
N ILE A 331 25.46 32.91 67.09
CA ILE A 331 25.32 31.66 66.43
C ILE A 331 26.23 30.63 67.06
N PRO A 332 25.70 29.43 67.51
CA PRO A 332 26.52 28.42 68.20
C PRO A 332 27.66 27.94 67.24
N GLY A 333 28.92 28.03 67.78
CA GLY A 333 30.10 27.59 67.01
C GLY A 333 30.81 28.65 66.18
N LEU A 334 30.26 29.86 65.95
CA LEU A 334 30.88 30.88 65.09
C LEU A 334 32.10 31.52 65.77
N GLY A 335 32.15 31.58 67.09
CA GLY A 335 33.29 32.13 67.87
C GLY A 335 34.42 31.12 68.16
N SER A 336 34.27 29.86 67.69
CA SER A 336 35.27 28.82 68.00
C SER A 336 36.15 28.60 66.70
N PRO A 337 37.49 28.50 66.88
CA PRO A 337 38.41 28.21 65.78
C PRO A 337 38.13 26.85 65.09
N THR A 338 37.43 25.93 65.75
CA THR A 338 37.05 24.60 65.25
C THR A 338 35.65 24.58 64.66
N GLY A 339 34.82 25.63 64.85
CA GLY A 339 33.42 25.70 64.36
C GLY A 339 33.27 25.55 62.87
N PHE A 340 34.15 26.15 62.07
CA PHE A 340 34.17 26.01 60.63
C PHE A 340 34.38 24.55 60.17
N TRP A 341 35.36 23.86 60.73
CA TRP A 341 35.65 22.46 60.39
C TRP A 341 34.55 21.51 60.84
N MET A 342 33.89 21.81 61.97
CA MET A 342 32.75 21.02 62.45
C MET A 342 31.56 21.16 61.49
N MET A 343 31.24 22.38 61.04
CA MET A 343 30.16 22.62 60.06
C MET A 343 30.46 21.93 58.73
N LEU A 344 31.69 22.04 58.21
CA LEU A 344 32.11 21.36 57.00
C LEU A 344 31.94 19.83 57.12
N GLY A 345 32.30 19.27 58.27
CA GLY A 345 32.12 17.85 58.61
C GLY A 345 30.64 17.44 58.57
N VAL A 346 29.74 18.23 59.19
CA VAL A 346 28.28 17.96 59.16
C VAL A 346 27.75 17.99 57.72
N MET A 347 28.14 18.99 56.95
CA MET A 347 27.74 19.07 55.52
C MET A 347 28.18 17.85 54.72
N LEU A 348 29.43 17.41 54.91
CA LEU A 348 29.99 16.23 54.25
C LEU A 348 29.25 14.94 54.66
N ILE A 349 28.98 14.76 55.95
CA ILE A 349 28.22 13.62 56.47
C ILE A 349 26.80 13.60 55.87
N THR A 350 26.12 14.74 55.88
CA THR A 350 24.77 14.89 55.34
C THR A 350 24.75 14.52 53.85
N THR A 351 25.72 15.01 53.09
CA THR A 351 25.86 14.69 51.67
C THR A 351 26.05 13.20 51.44
N LEU A 352 26.98 12.57 52.16
CA LEU A 352 27.25 11.14 52.05
C LEU A 352 26.03 10.28 52.45
N LEU A 353 25.31 10.66 53.48
CA LEU A 353 24.08 9.96 53.92
C LEU A 353 22.98 10.05 52.84
N LEU A 354 22.81 11.23 52.25
CA LEU A 354 21.80 11.42 51.18
C LEU A 354 22.19 10.63 49.93
N ILE A 355 23.44 10.70 49.50
CA ILE A 355 23.91 9.91 48.34
C ILE A 355 23.76 8.41 48.62
N TYR A 356 24.13 7.93 49.83
CA TYR A 356 23.93 6.54 50.24
C TYR A 356 22.46 6.14 50.24
N TYR A 357 21.56 7.00 50.75
CA TYR A 357 20.12 6.78 50.77
C TYR A 357 19.56 6.61 49.35
N PHE A 358 19.89 7.53 48.42
CA PHE A 358 19.44 7.43 47.04
C PHE A 358 20.04 6.24 46.32
N TYR A 359 21.31 5.90 46.61
CA TYR A 359 21.94 4.70 46.04
C TYR A 359 21.24 3.42 46.52
N ARG A 360 20.94 3.30 47.80
CA ARG A 360 20.23 2.16 48.37
C ARG A 360 18.80 2.02 47.86
N ARG A 361 18.14 3.12 47.59
CA ARG A 361 16.79 3.15 47.01
C ARG A 361 16.78 2.89 45.50
N HIS A 362 17.91 2.55 44.91
CA HIS A 362 18.07 2.37 43.43
C HIS A 362 17.62 3.58 42.60
N MET A 363 17.60 4.78 43.20
CA MET A 363 17.30 6.02 42.49
C MET A 363 18.50 6.58 41.72
N VAL A 364 19.73 6.08 42.00
CA VAL A 364 20.96 6.41 41.31
C VAL A 364 21.49 5.13 40.68
N GLY A 365 21.61 5.06 39.35
CA GLY A 365 22.41 4.06 38.68
C GLY A 365 21.73 2.85 38.02
N ARG A 366 20.38 2.78 38.03
CA ARG A 366 19.66 1.85 37.13
C ARG A 366 18.51 2.58 36.46
N GLY A 367 18.81 3.33 35.40
CA GLY A 367 17.80 3.53 34.39
C GLY A 367 17.32 2.13 33.94
N GLU A 368 16.02 1.86 34.02
CA GLU A 368 15.49 0.70 33.31
C GLU A 368 16.04 0.76 31.93
N LYS A 369 16.68 -0.33 31.48
CA LYS A 369 17.13 -0.44 30.08
C LYS A 369 15.92 -0.06 29.23
N SER A 370 16.07 0.99 28.46
CA SER A 370 14.99 1.47 27.60
C SER A 370 14.40 0.26 26.87
N VAL A 371 13.08 0.17 26.78
CA VAL A 371 12.40 -0.85 25.97
C VAL A 371 13.04 -0.90 24.57
N ILE A 372 13.55 0.24 24.11
CA ILE A 372 14.33 0.38 22.87
C ILE A 372 15.65 -0.39 22.95
N ASP A 373 16.40 -0.32 24.06
CA ASP A 373 17.65 -1.06 24.21
C ASP A 373 17.38 -2.57 24.30
N MET A 374 16.28 -2.99 24.91
CA MET A 374 15.86 -4.40 24.92
C MET A 374 15.44 -4.86 23.53
N LEU A 375 14.67 -4.08 22.79
CA LEU A 375 14.28 -4.40 21.41
C LEU A 375 15.48 -4.38 20.44
N ALA A 376 16.39 -3.42 20.60
CA ALA A 376 17.63 -3.37 19.82
C ALA A 376 18.54 -4.56 20.13
N GLN A 377 18.59 -5.01 21.37
CA GLN A 377 19.37 -6.19 21.79
C GLN A 377 18.70 -7.48 21.29
N GLN A 378 17.39 -7.59 21.35
CA GLN A 378 16.63 -8.73 20.82
C GLN A 378 16.76 -8.84 19.28
N ASN A 379 16.77 -7.70 18.57
CA ASN A 379 16.96 -7.66 17.13
C ASN A 379 18.41 -8.05 16.73
N LYS A 380 19.40 -7.67 17.55
CA LYS A 380 20.80 -8.08 17.38
C LYS A 380 20.99 -9.57 17.63
N ASP A 381 20.28 -10.13 18.61
CA ASP A 381 20.31 -11.56 18.93
C ASP A 381 19.54 -12.39 17.87
N GLN A 382 18.47 -11.86 17.27
CA GLN A 382 17.79 -12.49 16.14
C GLN A 382 18.65 -12.49 14.87
N HIS A 383 19.37 -11.41 14.58
CA HIS A 383 20.34 -11.38 13.47
C HIS A 383 21.51 -12.35 13.68
N LEU A 384 22.00 -12.49 14.91
CA LEU A 384 23.01 -13.47 15.26
C LEU A 384 22.50 -14.91 15.15
N ASN A 385 21.22 -15.15 15.49
CA ASN A 385 20.60 -16.46 15.34
C ASN A 385 20.32 -16.80 13.86
N LEU A 386 19.94 -15.83 13.04
CA LEU A 386 19.79 -16.01 11.59
C LEU A 386 21.15 -16.30 10.92
N LEU A 387 22.22 -15.62 11.31
CA LEU A 387 23.56 -15.89 10.82
C LEU A 387 24.07 -17.26 11.28
N LYS A 388 23.76 -17.70 12.51
CA LYS A 388 24.04 -19.06 12.99
C LYS A 388 23.22 -20.12 12.25
N PHE A 389 21.98 -19.80 11.85
CA PHE A 389 21.13 -20.72 11.07
C PHE A 389 21.63 -20.88 9.63
N LEU A 390 22.21 -19.81 9.05
CA LEU A 390 22.84 -19.85 7.73
C LEU A 390 24.21 -20.53 7.73
N ASP A 391 24.87 -20.66 8.91
CA ASP A 391 26.17 -21.33 9.08
C ASP A 391 26.00 -22.81 9.44
N TYR A 392 24.79 -23.35 9.43
CA TYR A 392 24.53 -24.76 9.68
C TYR A 392 25.09 -25.61 8.53
N GLU A 393 26.02 -26.49 8.85
CA GLU A 393 26.82 -27.28 7.91
C GLU A 393 26.07 -28.02 6.79
N PRO A 394 24.83 -28.54 6.94
CA PRO A 394 24.13 -29.21 5.84
C PRO A 394 23.83 -28.32 4.62
N ILE A 395 23.71 -27.01 4.79
CA ILE A 395 23.47 -26.09 3.67
C ILE A 395 24.75 -25.85 2.86
N LYS A 396 25.92 -25.84 3.51
CA LYS A 396 27.23 -25.73 2.82
C LYS A 396 27.52 -26.92 1.89
N HIS A 397 27.11 -28.12 2.26
CA HIS A 397 27.29 -29.31 1.42
C HIS A 397 26.38 -29.26 0.18
N THR A 398 25.10 -28.91 0.33
CA THR A 398 24.13 -28.85 -0.79
C THR A 398 24.51 -27.80 -1.83
N VAL A 399 24.95 -26.60 -1.39
CA VAL A 399 25.37 -25.52 -2.30
C VAL A 399 26.66 -25.88 -3.02
N LYS A 400 27.62 -26.56 -2.34
CA LYS A 400 28.91 -26.98 -2.91
C LYS A 400 28.75 -28.09 -3.96
N ASP A 401 27.77 -28.98 -3.75
CA ASP A 401 27.46 -30.07 -4.68
C ASP A 401 26.67 -29.57 -5.89
N THR A 402 25.79 -28.58 -5.71
CA THR A 402 25.08 -27.93 -6.82
C THR A 402 26.03 -27.12 -7.71
N ILE A 403 26.99 -26.41 -7.15
CA ILE A 403 28.01 -25.67 -7.91
C ILE A 403 29.00 -26.64 -8.63
N LYS A 404 29.34 -27.77 -8.03
CA LYS A 404 30.16 -28.83 -8.69
C LYS A 404 29.39 -29.54 -9.82
N GLY A 405 28.04 -29.69 -9.69
CA GLY A 405 27.19 -30.23 -10.73
C GLY A 405 27.09 -29.33 -11.96
N LEU A 406 27.00 -28.02 -11.78
CA LEU A 406 26.96 -27.02 -12.85
C LEU A 406 28.32 -26.87 -13.58
N GLY A 407 29.43 -27.16 -12.93
CA GLY A 407 30.76 -27.13 -13.55
C GLY A 407 31.07 -28.34 -14.46
N LYS A 408 30.30 -29.44 -14.37
CA LYS A 408 30.44 -30.64 -15.23
C LYS A 408 29.59 -30.62 -16.49
N LEU A 409 28.67 -29.64 -16.63
CA LEU A 409 27.84 -29.45 -17.82
C LEU A 409 28.44 -28.44 -18.83
N LYS A 410 29.70 -28.00 -18.61
CA LYS A 410 30.43 -27.07 -19.50
C LYS A 410 31.76 -27.66 -19.97
N LYS A 411 31.78 -28.97 -20.24
CA LYS A 411 32.85 -29.60 -21.03
C LYS A 411 32.24 -30.47 -22.11
#